data_16e55e475c5f7337115b033df8871722
#
_entry.id   16e55e475c5f7337115b033df8871722
#
_cell.length_a   1.000
_cell.length_b   1.000
_cell.length_c   1.000
_cell.angle_alpha   90.00
_cell.angle_beta   90.00
_cell.angle_gamma   90.00
#
_symmetry.space_group_name_H-M   'P 1'
#
loop_
_entity.id
_entity.type
_entity.pdbx_description
1 polymer ?
#
loop_
_entity_poly.entity_id
_entity_poly.type
_entity_poly.pdbx_seq_one_letter_code
_entity_poly.pdbx_strand_id
1 'polypeptide(L)'
;MEREVKFSLVFRDMWQSAGKYVPRVDQLVKVAPAIIEMGCFARVETNGGGFEQVNLLFGENPNRAVREWTKPFHEAGIQTHMLDRALNGLRMSPVPADVRKLFYKVKHAQGTDITRTFCGLNDVRNIIPSIGYAHEAGMISQCSLCITFSPIHTVEYYVNMAKQLIEAGADEICIKDMAGIGRPVSLGKIVAGIKKIKNIPIQYHSHAGPGFNMASILEVCQAGCDYIDVGMEPLSWGTGHADLISVQAMLKDAGFKVPEINMEAYMKVRSMIQEFMDDFLGLYISPKNRLMNSLLIAPGLPGGMMGSLMADLETNLESINKYKAKRNLPFMTQDELLIKLFNEVAYVWPRVGYPPLVTPFSQYVKNLAMMNVMAMEKGKERWGMIADDIWDMILGKAGRLPGKLAPEIIEKAEREGRKFFDGNPQDNYPDQLEKYRKMMLEKQWDKGQDDEELFEYAMHPAQYEAYKSGKAKEDFLADVKKRREEKANATTPVEAENKTKVLTVDVNGQPYRVTVAYGAVDPATLTAASGAVPAQAAPAPVGEGKDVLSPLEGKFFLVKNAQETPKKVGEKVNKGDVICYVEAMKTYNAIRAEYDGTITAICAN
;
A
#
# COMPACT_ATOMS: atom_id res chain seq x y z
N MET A 1 -38.92 -6.71 15.61
CA MET A 1 -38.61 -5.86 14.45
C MET A 1 -37.36 -6.42 13.79
N GLU A 2 -37.41 -6.67 12.50
CA GLU A 2 -36.22 -7.04 11.72
C GLU A 2 -35.17 -5.95 11.86
N ARG A 3 -33.93 -6.33 12.14
CA ARG A 3 -32.84 -5.37 12.29
C ARG A 3 -32.42 -4.85 10.92
N GLU A 4 -32.33 -3.54 10.80
CA GLU A 4 -31.86 -2.88 9.57
C GLU A 4 -30.33 -2.87 9.49
N VAL A 5 -29.77 -3.19 8.30
CA VAL A 5 -28.36 -3.04 7.94
C VAL A 5 -28.27 -2.19 6.68
N LYS A 6 -27.38 -1.21 6.67
CA LYS A 6 -27.18 -0.25 5.57
C LYS A 6 -25.91 -0.54 4.81
N PHE A 7 -25.89 -0.22 3.52
CA PHE A 7 -24.71 -0.40 2.67
C PHE A 7 -23.96 0.89 2.44
N SER A 8 -22.64 0.76 2.41
CA SER A 8 -21.69 1.79 2.02
C SER A 8 -20.85 1.29 0.85
N LEU A 9 -20.90 2.00 -0.29
CA LEU A 9 -20.06 1.68 -1.44
C LEU A 9 -18.66 2.23 -1.23
N VAL A 10 -17.65 1.36 -1.19
CA VAL A 10 -16.25 1.78 -1.08
C VAL A 10 -15.63 2.06 -2.45
N PHE A 11 -16.24 2.98 -3.21
CA PHE A 11 -15.89 3.22 -4.61
C PHE A 11 -14.41 3.59 -4.81
N ARG A 12 -13.86 4.47 -3.97
CA ARG A 12 -12.44 4.82 -4.00
C ARG A 12 -11.55 3.60 -3.72
N ASP A 13 -11.88 2.84 -2.66
CA ASP A 13 -11.01 1.75 -2.20
C ASP A 13 -11.04 0.53 -3.13
N MET A 14 -12.17 0.20 -3.73
CA MET A 14 -12.25 -0.93 -4.66
C MET A 14 -11.30 -0.76 -5.86
N TRP A 15 -11.08 0.48 -6.33
CA TRP A 15 -10.11 0.77 -7.39
C TRP A 15 -8.67 0.68 -6.87
N GLN A 16 -8.36 1.30 -5.73
CA GLN A 16 -7.01 1.29 -5.16
C GLN A 16 -6.58 -0.09 -4.67
N SER A 17 -7.51 -0.92 -4.26
CA SER A 17 -7.25 -2.31 -3.86
C SER A 17 -7.04 -3.23 -5.06
N ALA A 18 -7.71 -2.97 -6.18
CA ALA A 18 -7.54 -3.73 -7.41
C ALA A 18 -6.26 -3.33 -8.16
N GLY A 19 -5.89 -2.04 -8.14
CA GLY A 19 -4.78 -1.48 -8.89
C GLY A 19 -4.09 -0.31 -8.19
N LYS A 20 -3.48 0.56 -8.98
CA LYS A 20 -2.75 1.73 -8.48
C LYS A 20 -3.61 3.01 -8.50
N TYR A 21 -4.50 3.11 -9.48
CA TYR A 21 -5.21 4.34 -9.84
C TYR A 21 -6.69 4.25 -9.53
N VAL A 22 -7.33 5.41 -9.38
CA VAL A 22 -8.79 5.61 -9.36
C VAL A 22 -9.23 6.23 -10.68
N PRO A 23 -10.53 6.25 -11.02
CA PRO A 23 -11.01 6.93 -12.22
C PRO A 23 -10.68 8.44 -12.22
N ARG A 24 -10.52 9.00 -13.42
CA ARG A 24 -10.41 10.44 -13.62
C ARG A 24 -11.70 11.15 -13.24
N VAL A 25 -11.63 12.47 -13.01
CA VAL A 25 -12.77 13.27 -12.58
C VAL A 25 -13.95 13.19 -13.55
N ASP A 26 -13.69 13.17 -14.86
CA ASP A 26 -14.74 13.02 -15.89
C ASP A 26 -15.46 11.67 -15.81
N GLN A 27 -14.74 10.60 -15.49
CA GLN A 27 -15.29 9.26 -15.27
C GLN A 27 -16.10 9.18 -13.97
N LEU A 28 -15.60 9.81 -12.89
CA LEU A 28 -16.28 9.88 -11.60
C LEU A 28 -17.63 10.61 -11.71
N VAL A 29 -17.63 11.79 -12.34
CA VAL A 29 -18.86 12.57 -12.56
C VAL A 29 -19.86 11.80 -13.45
N LYS A 30 -19.36 11.08 -14.45
CA LYS A 30 -20.19 10.26 -15.35
C LYS A 30 -20.91 9.13 -14.63
N VAL A 31 -20.26 8.46 -13.68
CA VAL A 31 -20.83 7.28 -13.00
C VAL A 31 -21.73 7.62 -11.82
N ALA A 32 -21.57 8.80 -11.19
CA ALA A 32 -22.30 9.18 -9.97
C ALA A 32 -23.83 9.06 -10.09
N PRO A 33 -24.49 9.57 -11.17
CA PRO A 33 -25.95 9.44 -11.29
C PRO A 33 -26.43 7.99 -11.30
N ALA A 34 -25.70 7.10 -11.96
CA ALA A 34 -26.08 5.68 -12.03
C ALA A 34 -25.90 4.97 -10.65
N ILE A 35 -24.87 5.34 -9.87
CA ILE A 35 -24.70 4.84 -8.50
C ILE A 35 -25.87 5.30 -7.62
N ILE A 36 -26.30 6.56 -7.75
CA ILE A 36 -27.45 7.10 -7.01
C ILE A 36 -28.73 6.38 -7.42
N GLU A 37 -28.93 6.13 -8.71
CA GLU A 37 -30.10 5.42 -9.27
C GLU A 37 -30.22 3.98 -8.74
N MET A 38 -29.11 3.34 -8.28
CA MET A 38 -29.16 2.03 -7.62
C MET A 38 -30.02 2.04 -6.35
N GLY A 39 -30.17 3.17 -5.67
CA GLY A 39 -31.10 3.38 -4.55
C GLY A 39 -30.78 2.65 -3.25
N CYS A 40 -29.61 2.01 -3.15
CA CYS A 40 -29.31 1.09 -2.05
C CYS A 40 -28.19 1.58 -1.11
N PHE A 41 -27.52 2.67 -1.41
CA PHE A 41 -26.41 3.15 -0.60
C PHE A 41 -26.81 4.27 0.35
N ALA A 42 -26.49 4.11 1.62
CA ALA A 42 -26.56 5.16 2.62
C ALA A 42 -25.29 6.04 2.58
N ARG A 43 -24.17 5.45 2.12
CA ARG A 43 -22.85 6.08 2.10
C ARG A 43 -22.05 5.68 0.86
N VAL A 44 -21.14 6.59 0.45
CA VAL A 44 -20.15 6.32 -0.61
C VAL A 44 -18.79 6.82 -0.15
N GLU A 45 -17.76 5.97 -0.24
CA GLU A 45 -16.37 6.38 -0.05
C GLU A 45 -15.87 7.07 -1.31
N THR A 46 -15.69 8.37 -1.22
CA THR A 46 -15.40 9.22 -2.39
C THR A 46 -13.93 9.56 -2.53
N ASN A 47 -13.20 9.77 -1.43
CA ASN A 47 -11.83 10.30 -1.46
C ASN A 47 -11.01 9.83 -0.26
N GLY A 48 -9.86 10.46 -0.03
CA GLY A 48 -8.88 10.05 0.96
C GLY A 48 -7.97 8.92 0.48
N GLY A 49 -7.21 8.33 1.38
CA GLY A 49 -6.24 7.31 1.02
C GLY A 49 -5.15 7.85 0.09
N GLY A 50 -5.13 7.42 -1.15
CA GLY A 50 -4.22 7.91 -2.19
C GLY A 50 -4.94 8.68 -3.31
N PHE A 51 -6.21 9.05 -3.11
CA PHE A 51 -7.04 9.68 -4.13
C PHE A 51 -6.42 10.97 -4.68
N GLU A 52 -6.06 11.90 -3.81
CA GLU A 52 -5.49 13.20 -4.17
C GLU A 52 -4.14 13.03 -4.89
N GLN A 53 -3.30 12.14 -4.39
CA GLN A 53 -2.02 11.83 -5.05
C GLN A 53 -2.21 11.30 -6.47
N VAL A 54 -3.23 10.46 -6.69
CA VAL A 54 -3.53 9.91 -8.02
C VAL A 54 -4.03 10.99 -8.96
N ASN A 55 -4.90 11.91 -8.50
CA ASN A 55 -5.34 13.04 -9.33
C ASN A 55 -4.15 13.93 -9.74
N LEU A 56 -3.26 14.25 -8.80
CA LEU A 56 -2.03 15.00 -9.12
C LEU A 56 -1.16 14.29 -10.16
N LEU A 57 -1.05 12.94 -10.09
CA LEU A 57 -0.32 12.15 -11.09
C LEU A 57 -0.98 12.20 -12.48
N PHE A 58 -2.30 12.28 -12.57
CA PHE A 58 -3.01 12.48 -13.84
C PHE A 58 -2.83 13.89 -14.42
N GLY A 59 -2.33 14.83 -13.62
CA GLY A 59 -2.34 16.25 -13.93
C GLY A 59 -3.74 16.86 -13.76
N GLU A 60 -4.57 16.29 -12.88
CA GLU A 60 -5.87 16.82 -12.48
C GLU A 60 -5.79 17.50 -11.12
N ASN A 61 -6.65 18.53 -10.92
CA ASN A 61 -6.76 19.19 -9.62
C ASN A 61 -7.61 18.35 -8.67
N PRO A 62 -7.05 17.82 -7.57
CA PRO A 62 -7.78 16.97 -6.64
C PRO A 62 -8.93 17.72 -5.92
N ASN A 63 -8.79 19.01 -5.68
CA ASN A 63 -9.84 19.83 -5.05
C ASN A 63 -11.09 19.90 -5.93
N ARG A 64 -10.89 20.13 -7.22
CA ARG A 64 -11.95 20.06 -8.21
C ARG A 64 -12.56 18.66 -8.27
N ALA A 65 -11.72 17.61 -8.32
CA ALA A 65 -12.19 16.24 -8.40
C ALA A 65 -13.09 15.86 -7.22
N VAL A 66 -12.70 16.22 -5.99
CA VAL A 66 -13.52 15.93 -4.80
C VAL A 66 -14.85 16.69 -4.86
N ARG A 67 -14.84 18.01 -5.16
CA ARG A 67 -16.06 18.83 -5.21
C ARG A 67 -17.07 18.30 -6.25
N GLU A 68 -16.62 18.01 -7.46
CA GLU A 68 -17.48 17.54 -8.54
C GLU A 68 -18.01 16.11 -8.28
N TRP A 69 -17.20 15.27 -7.62
CA TRP A 69 -17.56 13.89 -7.31
C TRP A 69 -18.50 13.76 -6.11
N THR A 70 -18.35 14.57 -5.06
CA THR A 70 -19.19 14.50 -3.85
C THR A 70 -20.56 15.13 -4.05
N LYS A 71 -20.64 16.21 -4.83
CA LYS A 71 -21.85 17.01 -5.02
C LYS A 71 -23.11 16.21 -5.37
N PRO A 72 -23.13 15.30 -6.35
CA PRO A 72 -24.33 14.52 -6.69
C PRO A 72 -24.85 13.67 -5.53
N PHE A 73 -23.96 13.11 -4.71
CA PHE A 73 -24.35 12.29 -3.56
C PHE A 73 -25.03 13.12 -2.48
N HIS A 74 -24.48 14.32 -2.19
CA HIS A 74 -25.11 15.24 -1.26
C HIS A 74 -26.51 15.65 -1.71
N GLU A 75 -26.67 15.99 -2.98
CA GLU A 75 -27.96 16.35 -3.56
C GLU A 75 -29.00 15.21 -3.47
N ALA A 76 -28.50 13.97 -3.46
CA ALA A 76 -29.32 12.76 -3.27
C ALA A 76 -29.50 12.34 -1.80
N GLY A 77 -28.92 13.05 -0.84
CA GLY A 77 -28.98 12.72 0.60
C GLY A 77 -28.13 11.52 0.99
N ILE A 78 -27.12 11.15 0.19
CA ILE A 78 -26.18 10.07 0.45
C ILE A 78 -24.92 10.68 1.09
N GLN A 79 -24.54 10.16 2.26
CA GLN A 79 -23.36 10.63 2.97
C GLN A 79 -22.08 10.19 2.23
N THR A 80 -21.09 11.10 2.20
CA THR A 80 -19.77 10.82 1.64
C THR A 80 -18.75 10.62 2.75
N HIS A 81 -17.77 9.74 2.53
CA HIS A 81 -16.70 9.55 3.48
C HIS A 81 -15.33 9.40 2.82
N MET A 82 -14.29 9.71 3.59
CA MET A 82 -12.91 9.61 3.19
C MET A 82 -12.09 8.77 4.15
N LEU A 83 -11.00 8.17 3.64
CA LEU A 83 -10.00 7.49 4.46
C LEU A 83 -8.88 8.43 4.86
N ASP A 84 -8.55 8.44 6.16
CA ASP A 84 -7.52 9.27 6.77
C ASP A 84 -6.62 8.41 7.68
N ARG A 85 -5.32 8.67 7.64
CA ARG A 85 -4.29 7.92 8.39
C ARG A 85 -3.84 8.62 9.68
N ALA A 86 -4.72 9.33 10.37
CA ALA A 86 -4.43 10.03 11.63
C ALA A 86 -3.17 10.90 11.52
N LEU A 87 -2.11 10.59 12.30
CA LEU A 87 -0.83 11.31 12.28
C LEU A 87 -0.26 11.54 10.87
N ASN A 88 -0.51 10.60 9.98
CA ASN A 88 0.02 10.65 8.61
C ASN A 88 -0.91 11.38 7.61
N GLY A 89 -2.13 11.77 8.01
CA GLY A 89 -3.12 12.38 7.10
C GLY A 89 -3.34 11.52 5.86
N LEU A 90 -3.02 12.05 4.68
CA LEU A 90 -3.10 11.32 3.40
C LEU A 90 -1.76 10.71 2.94
N ARG A 91 -0.67 10.95 3.69
CA ARG A 91 0.66 10.43 3.35
C ARG A 91 0.93 9.06 3.99
N MET A 92 2.08 8.48 3.63
CA MET A 92 2.65 7.31 4.29
C MET A 92 3.55 7.68 5.47
N SER A 93 3.95 8.97 5.57
CA SER A 93 4.77 9.56 6.63
C SER A 93 3.97 10.60 7.42
N PRO A 94 4.36 10.89 8.67
CA PRO A 94 3.68 11.87 9.51
C PRO A 94 3.55 13.27 8.91
N VAL A 95 2.50 13.98 9.32
CA VAL A 95 2.11 15.31 8.85
C VAL A 95 2.01 16.26 10.04
N PRO A 96 2.48 17.53 9.92
CA PRO A 96 2.32 18.55 10.94
C PRO A 96 0.86 18.78 11.36
N ALA A 97 0.65 19.19 12.60
CA ALA A 97 -0.69 19.37 13.17
C ALA A 97 -1.50 20.45 12.44
N ASP A 98 -0.87 21.56 12.05
CA ASP A 98 -1.50 22.66 11.30
C ASP A 98 -2.01 22.18 9.92
N VAL A 99 -1.23 21.35 9.20
CA VAL A 99 -1.64 20.76 7.92
C VAL A 99 -2.82 19.80 8.12
N ARG A 100 -2.81 18.99 9.20
CA ARG A 100 -3.94 18.09 9.54
C ARG A 100 -5.22 18.86 9.84
N LYS A 101 -5.14 19.97 10.59
CA LYS A 101 -6.32 20.82 10.85
C LYS A 101 -6.90 21.39 9.56
N LEU A 102 -6.05 21.93 8.69
CA LEU A 102 -6.48 22.47 7.40
C LEU A 102 -7.11 21.38 6.53
N PHE A 103 -6.56 20.16 6.55
CA PHE A 103 -7.08 19.00 5.84
C PHE A 103 -8.58 18.75 6.08
N TYR A 104 -9.00 18.65 7.34
CA TYR A 104 -10.41 18.39 7.66
C TYR A 104 -11.32 19.54 7.21
N LYS A 105 -10.90 20.79 7.45
CA LYS A 105 -11.63 21.95 7.02
C LYS A 105 -11.85 21.98 5.50
N VAL A 106 -10.78 21.75 4.73
CA VAL A 106 -10.85 21.71 3.26
C VAL A 106 -11.75 20.58 2.77
N LYS A 107 -11.61 19.37 3.32
CA LYS A 107 -12.40 18.22 2.87
C LYS A 107 -13.89 18.36 3.21
N HIS A 108 -14.23 18.94 4.36
CA HIS A 108 -15.62 19.26 4.67
C HIS A 108 -16.19 20.30 3.69
N ALA A 109 -15.46 21.39 3.43
CA ALA A 109 -15.87 22.40 2.45
C ALA A 109 -16.00 21.87 1.01
N GLN A 110 -15.33 20.76 0.70
CA GLN A 110 -15.44 20.05 -0.58
C GLN A 110 -16.57 19.02 -0.62
N GLY A 111 -17.31 18.84 0.48
CA GLY A 111 -18.47 17.96 0.55
C GLY A 111 -18.17 16.56 1.09
N THR A 112 -17.18 16.41 1.96
CA THR A 112 -16.94 15.15 2.68
C THR A 112 -17.57 15.22 4.07
N ASP A 113 -18.55 14.34 4.37
CA ASP A 113 -19.30 14.34 5.62
C ASP A 113 -18.57 13.62 6.75
N ILE A 114 -17.93 12.49 6.44
CA ILE A 114 -17.38 11.57 7.43
C ILE A 114 -15.89 11.39 7.17
N THR A 115 -15.08 11.59 8.21
CA THR A 115 -13.68 11.15 8.17
C THR A 115 -13.55 9.79 8.84
N ARG A 116 -13.06 8.79 8.09
CA ARG A 116 -12.68 7.48 8.60
C ARG A 116 -11.20 7.48 8.96
N THR A 117 -10.92 7.80 10.21
CA THR A 117 -9.57 7.95 10.72
C THR A 117 -9.04 6.64 11.29
N PHE A 118 -7.83 6.23 10.88
CA PHE A 118 -7.12 5.10 11.48
C PHE A 118 -5.67 5.42 11.82
N CYS A 119 -5.15 4.78 12.85
CA CYS A 119 -3.71 4.73 13.12
C CYS A 119 -3.20 3.32 12.82
N GLY A 120 -2.20 3.20 11.95
CA GLY A 120 -1.64 1.90 11.61
C GLY A 120 -1.00 1.15 12.79
N LEU A 121 -0.66 1.83 13.89
CA LEU A 121 -0.21 1.20 15.15
C LEU A 121 -1.34 0.98 16.16
N ASN A 122 -2.58 1.37 15.86
CA ASN A 122 -3.68 1.42 16.82
C ASN A 122 -3.38 2.29 18.07
N ASP A 123 -2.47 3.24 17.94
CA ASP A 123 -2.18 4.18 19.01
C ASP A 123 -3.24 5.29 19.03
N VAL A 124 -4.10 5.26 20.04
CA VAL A 124 -5.21 6.22 20.18
C VAL A 124 -4.73 7.67 20.28
N ARG A 125 -3.49 7.93 20.76
CA ARG A 125 -2.90 9.27 20.84
C ARG A 125 -2.77 9.93 19.47
N ASN A 126 -2.62 9.14 18.40
CA ASN A 126 -2.59 9.62 17.04
C ASN A 126 -3.99 9.91 16.48
N ILE A 127 -5.03 9.19 16.96
CA ILE A 127 -6.42 9.31 16.48
C ILE A 127 -7.16 10.43 17.22
N ILE A 128 -7.00 10.53 18.54
CA ILE A 128 -7.75 11.47 19.38
C ILE A 128 -7.68 12.94 18.88
N PRO A 129 -6.51 13.48 18.48
CA PRO A 129 -6.48 14.85 17.91
C PRO A 129 -7.33 15.01 16.67
N SER A 130 -7.44 13.96 15.83
CA SER A 130 -8.27 13.97 14.62
C SER A 130 -9.76 14.11 14.94
N ILE A 131 -10.23 13.57 16.09
CA ILE A 131 -11.63 13.73 16.52
C ILE A 131 -11.94 15.23 16.70
N GLY A 132 -11.08 15.95 17.44
CA GLY A 132 -11.22 17.38 17.64
C GLY A 132 -11.21 18.18 16.33
N TYR A 133 -10.25 17.88 15.45
CA TYR A 133 -10.12 18.56 14.15
C TYR A 133 -11.32 18.30 13.24
N ALA A 134 -11.86 17.06 13.25
CA ALA A 134 -13.07 16.73 12.50
C ALA A 134 -14.28 17.51 13.02
N HIS A 135 -14.48 17.58 14.33
CA HIS A 135 -15.58 18.32 14.95
C HIS A 135 -15.46 19.83 14.69
N GLU A 136 -14.25 20.41 14.81
CA GLU A 136 -14.01 21.82 14.48
C GLU A 136 -14.35 22.14 13.02
N ALA A 137 -14.16 21.16 12.12
CA ALA A 137 -14.51 21.28 10.71
C ALA A 137 -16.00 21.00 10.41
N GLY A 138 -16.76 20.45 11.35
CA GLY A 138 -18.17 20.06 11.16
C GLY A 138 -18.36 18.65 10.59
N MET A 139 -17.33 17.80 10.61
CA MET A 139 -17.37 16.43 10.11
C MET A 139 -17.76 15.41 11.19
N ILE A 140 -18.35 14.32 10.77
CA ILE A 140 -18.55 13.13 11.61
C ILE A 140 -17.20 12.41 11.75
N SER A 141 -16.78 12.15 13.00
CA SER A 141 -15.53 11.43 13.30
C SER A 141 -15.80 9.94 13.46
N GLN A 142 -15.48 9.15 12.43
CA GLN A 142 -15.50 7.69 12.47
C GLN A 142 -14.10 7.17 12.76
N CYS A 143 -13.88 6.61 13.96
CA CYS A 143 -12.59 6.09 14.39
C CYS A 143 -12.46 4.61 14.08
N SER A 144 -11.33 4.20 13.48
CA SER A 144 -11.12 2.82 13.03
C SER A 144 -10.26 2.01 13.98
N LEU A 145 -10.63 0.76 14.18
CA LEU A 145 -9.84 -0.28 14.83
C LEU A 145 -9.20 -1.12 13.73
N CYS A 146 -7.88 -1.00 13.55
CA CYS A 146 -7.16 -1.79 12.54
C CYS A 146 -7.03 -3.23 13.01
N ILE A 147 -7.73 -4.14 12.35
CA ILE A 147 -7.80 -5.54 12.73
C ILE A 147 -6.53 -6.27 12.30
N THR A 148 -5.88 -6.92 13.25
CA THR A 148 -4.87 -7.95 13.05
C THR A 148 -5.10 -9.05 14.09
N PHE A 149 -4.44 -10.18 13.93
CA PHE A 149 -4.66 -11.34 14.80
C PHE A 149 -3.34 -11.81 15.40
N SER A 150 -3.17 -11.64 16.71
CA SER A 150 -1.98 -12.04 17.46
C SER A 150 -2.34 -12.31 18.93
N PRO A 151 -1.42 -12.85 19.74
CA PRO A 151 -1.65 -13.01 21.17
C PRO A 151 -1.98 -11.71 21.93
N ILE A 152 -1.64 -10.54 21.36
CA ILE A 152 -1.89 -9.22 21.95
C ILE A 152 -3.21 -8.64 21.45
N HIS A 153 -3.50 -8.80 20.16
CA HIS A 153 -4.68 -8.23 19.52
C HIS A 153 -5.92 -9.11 19.79
N THR A 154 -6.38 -9.07 21.04
CA THR A 154 -7.53 -9.83 21.55
C THR A 154 -8.84 -9.04 21.40
N VAL A 155 -9.97 -9.68 21.70
CA VAL A 155 -11.28 -9.00 21.75
C VAL A 155 -11.24 -7.85 22.75
N GLU A 156 -10.67 -8.09 23.93
CA GLU A 156 -10.54 -7.11 25.00
C GLU A 156 -9.67 -5.92 24.61
N TYR A 157 -8.59 -6.15 23.88
CA TYR A 157 -7.73 -5.10 23.33
C TYR A 157 -8.55 -4.14 22.45
N TYR A 158 -9.33 -4.65 21.52
CA TYR A 158 -10.14 -3.83 20.62
C TYR A 158 -11.31 -3.15 21.31
N VAL A 159 -11.98 -3.82 22.23
CA VAL A 159 -13.07 -3.24 23.03
C VAL A 159 -12.55 -2.09 23.90
N ASN A 160 -11.36 -2.26 24.52
CA ASN A 160 -10.72 -1.21 25.31
C ASN A 160 -10.27 -0.02 24.45
N MET A 161 -9.73 -0.29 23.25
CA MET A 161 -9.37 0.77 22.30
C MET A 161 -10.62 1.58 21.88
N ALA A 162 -11.72 0.89 21.54
CA ALA A 162 -12.99 1.55 21.20
C ALA A 162 -13.51 2.39 22.37
N LYS A 163 -13.42 1.88 23.61
CA LYS A 163 -13.81 2.63 24.81
C LYS A 163 -13.06 3.97 24.90
N GLN A 164 -11.75 3.95 24.75
CA GLN A 164 -10.92 5.18 24.80
C GLN A 164 -11.31 6.19 23.69
N LEU A 165 -11.60 5.71 22.48
CA LEU A 165 -12.02 6.57 21.38
C LEU A 165 -13.43 7.15 21.61
N ILE A 166 -14.36 6.36 22.14
CA ILE A 166 -15.70 6.82 22.50
C ILE A 166 -15.65 7.86 23.62
N GLU A 167 -14.82 7.64 24.64
CA GLU A 167 -14.60 8.59 25.74
C GLU A 167 -13.96 9.89 25.23
N ALA A 168 -13.13 9.82 24.20
CA ALA A 168 -12.55 10.99 23.54
C ALA A 168 -13.51 11.73 22.57
N GLY A 169 -14.72 11.20 22.35
CA GLY A 169 -15.76 11.86 21.55
C GLY A 169 -15.96 11.31 20.16
N ALA A 170 -15.47 10.12 19.81
CA ALA A 170 -15.77 9.50 18.53
C ALA A 170 -17.27 9.37 18.30
N ASP A 171 -17.75 9.78 17.12
CA ASP A 171 -19.16 9.67 16.74
C ASP A 171 -19.52 8.26 16.30
N GLU A 172 -18.59 7.57 15.66
CA GLU A 172 -18.76 6.22 15.12
C GLU A 172 -17.49 5.39 15.25
N ILE A 173 -17.63 4.07 15.22
CA ILE A 173 -16.51 3.13 15.19
C ILE A 173 -16.52 2.35 13.87
N CYS A 174 -15.35 2.23 13.23
CA CYS A 174 -15.13 1.33 12.10
C CYS A 174 -14.31 0.12 12.53
N ILE A 175 -14.83 -1.07 12.34
CA ILE A 175 -14.04 -2.31 12.42
C ILE A 175 -13.35 -2.47 11.07
N LYS A 176 -12.03 -2.18 11.03
CA LYS A 176 -11.28 -2.07 9.77
C LYS A 176 -10.36 -3.27 9.56
N ASP A 177 -10.87 -4.27 8.83
CA ASP A 177 -10.13 -5.49 8.47
C ASP A 177 -9.49 -5.37 7.08
N MET A 178 -8.42 -4.61 7.02
CA MET A 178 -7.67 -4.34 5.76
C MET A 178 -7.03 -5.58 5.15
N ALA A 179 -6.75 -6.60 5.95
CA ALA A 179 -6.18 -7.85 5.49
C ALA A 179 -7.24 -8.92 5.19
N GLY A 180 -8.46 -8.73 5.63
CA GLY A 180 -9.54 -9.71 5.53
C GLY A 180 -9.31 -10.96 6.39
N ILE A 181 -8.47 -10.84 7.43
CA ILE A 181 -8.04 -11.96 8.30
C ILE A 181 -8.80 -12.03 9.62
N GLY A 182 -9.67 -11.08 9.88
CA GLY A 182 -10.50 -11.05 11.09
C GLY A 182 -11.26 -12.36 11.24
N ARG A 183 -11.16 -12.98 12.44
CA ARG A 183 -11.88 -14.22 12.72
C ARG A 183 -13.35 -13.89 12.95
N PRO A 184 -14.30 -14.47 12.21
CA PRO A 184 -15.71 -14.06 12.24
C PRO A 184 -16.26 -13.95 13.65
N VAL A 185 -16.16 -15.02 14.45
CA VAL A 185 -16.68 -15.05 15.84
C VAL A 185 -16.01 -14.00 16.73
N SER A 186 -14.70 -13.76 16.57
CA SER A 186 -13.98 -12.74 17.34
C SER A 186 -14.45 -11.33 16.96
N LEU A 187 -14.69 -11.06 15.69
CA LEU A 187 -15.23 -9.79 15.22
C LEU A 187 -16.63 -9.53 15.77
N GLY A 188 -17.51 -10.54 15.74
CA GLY A 188 -18.81 -10.45 16.38
C GLY A 188 -18.72 -10.12 17.88
N LYS A 189 -17.79 -10.75 18.62
CA LYS A 189 -17.53 -10.44 20.03
C LYS A 189 -17.04 -9.01 20.25
N ILE A 190 -16.19 -8.48 19.35
CA ILE A 190 -15.73 -7.08 19.40
C ILE A 190 -16.91 -6.14 19.25
N VAL A 191 -17.75 -6.34 18.21
CA VAL A 191 -18.94 -5.51 17.97
C VAL A 191 -19.88 -5.54 19.17
N ALA A 192 -20.20 -6.74 19.69
CA ALA A 192 -21.07 -6.89 20.87
C ALA A 192 -20.46 -6.21 22.11
N GLY A 193 -19.14 -6.30 22.29
CA GLY A 193 -18.43 -5.63 23.38
C GLY A 193 -18.52 -4.11 23.30
N ILE A 194 -18.36 -3.54 22.10
CA ILE A 194 -18.48 -2.09 21.86
C ILE A 194 -19.93 -1.62 22.12
N LYS A 195 -20.92 -2.35 21.61
CA LYS A 195 -22.34 -2.01 21.81
C LYS A 195 -22.78 -2.03 23.28
N LYS A 196 -22.11 -2.83 24.13
CA LYS A 196 -22.31 -2.81 25.59
C LYS A 196 -21.77 -1.55 26.27
N ILE A 197 -20.73 -0.91 25.72
CA ILE A 197 -20.18 0.35 26.23
C ILE A 197 -21.13 1.50 25.88
N LYS A 198 -21.48 1.61 24.60
CA LYS A 198 -22.36 2.66 24.07
C LYS A 198 -23.04 2.15 22.81
N ASN A 199 -24.30 2.47 22.64
CA ASN A 199 -25.02 2.21 21.38
C ASN A 199 -24.57 3.24 20.31
N ILE A 200 -23.33 3.13 19.88
CA ILE A 200 -22.69 3.97 18.86
C ILE A 200 -22.85 3.29 17.49
N PRO A 201 -22.99 4.03 16.38
CA PRO A 201 -22.96 3.43 15.05
C PRO A 201 -21.65 2.69 14.79
N ILE A 202 -21.75 1.47 14.24
CA ILE A 202 -20.59 0.65 13.88
C ILE A 202 -20.66 0.33 12.39
N GLN A 203 -19.55 0.58 11.69
CA GLN A 203 -19.36 0.21 10.30
C GLN A 203 -18.28 -0.87 10.17
N TYR A 204 -18.52 -1.87 9.34
CA TYR A 204 -17.54 -2.93 9.07
C TYR A 204 -16.96 -2.79 7.67
N HIS A 205 -15.64 -2.70 7.61
CA HIS A 205 -14.84 -2.62 6.41
C HIS A 205 -13.93 -3.86 6.33
N SER A 206 -14.03 -4.64 5.25
CA SER A 206 -13.26 -5.88 5.10
C SER A 206 -12.92 -6.17 3.66
N HIS A 207 -11.65 -6.60 3.44
CA HIS A 207 -11.23 -7.13 2.15
C HIS A 207 -11.53 -8.64 2.04
N ALA A 208 -11.70 -9.13 0.79
CA ALA A 208 -12.14 -10.50 0.54
C ALA A 208 -10.99 -11.51 0.44
N GLY A 209 -9.74 -11.05 0.31
CA GLY A 209 -8.58 -11.84 -0.07
C GLY A 209 -8.45 -13.24 0.54
N PRO A 210 -8.49 -13.39 1.88
CA PRO A 210 -8.38 -14.70 2.54
C PRO A 210 -9.64 -15.57 2.53
N GLY A 211 -10.81 -14.99 2.21
CA GLY A 211 -12.08 -15.71 2.13
C GLY A 211 -12.97 -15.68 3.38
N PHE A 212 -12.60 -14.97 4.44
CA PHE A 212 -13.43 -14.90 5.67
C PHE A 212 -14.52 -13.85 5.63
N ASN A 213 -14.46 -12.88 4.74
CA ASN A 213 -15.27 -11.66 4.83
C ASN A 213 -16.78 -11.88 4.83
N MET A 214 -17.32 -12.84 4.06
CA MET A 214 -18.78 -13.13 4.07
C MET A 214 -19.24 -13.64 5.44
N ALA A 215 -18.52 -14.61 6.02
CA ALA A 215 -18.81 -15.10 7.37
C ALA A 215 -18.64 -13.98 8.42
N SER A 216 -17.62 -13.13 8.26
CA SER A 216 -17.40 -12.00 9.16
C SER A 216 -18.51 -10.96 9.07
N ILE A 217 -19.01 -10.64 7.86
CA ILE A 217 -20.16 -9.74 7.67
C ILE A 217 -21.38 -10.26 8.42
N LEU A 218 -21.68 -11.55 8.28
CA LEU A 218 -22.82 -12.16 8.98
C LEU A 218 -22.67 -12.04 10.51
N GLU A 219 -21.53 -12.41 11.06
CA GLU A 219 -21.25 -12.37 12.49
C GLU A 219 -21.30 -10.95 13.07
N VAL A 220 -20.71 -9.96 12.39
CA VAL A 220 -20.77 -8.57 12.86
C VAL A 220 -22.19 -7.99 12.77
N CYS A 221 -22.96 -8.35 11.75
CA CYS A 221 -24.35 -7.95 11.63
C CYS A 221 -25.20 -8.54 12.76
N GLN A 222 -25.05 -9.83 13.08
CA GLN A 222 -25.74 -10.48 14.20
C GLN A 222 -25.39 -9.82 15.54
N ALA A 223 -24.14 -9.38 15.68
CA ALA A 223 -23.62 -8.74 16.90
C ALA A 223 -24.01 -7.26 17.06
N GLY A 224 -24.48 -6.60 16.00
CA GLY A 224 -24.89 -5.22 16.16
C GLY A 224 -24.28 -4.20 15.19
N CYS A 225 -23.58 -4.58 14.14
CA CYS A 225 -23.04 -3.68 13.14
C CYS A 225 -24.15 -3.00 12.30
N ASP A 226 -24.04 -1.71 12.02
CA ASP A 226 -25.09 -0.91 11.39
C ASP A 226 -24.86 -0.69 9.90
N TYR A 227 -23.58 -0.61 9.49
CA TYR A 227 -23.17 -0.35 8.11
C TYR A 227 -22.16 -1.38 7.62
N ILE A 228 -22.33 -1.85 6.40
CA ILE A 228 -21.40 -2.77 5.74
C ILE A 228 -20.80 -2.12 4.50
N ASP A 229 -19.48 -2.12 4.43
CA ASP A 229 -18.75 -1.73 3.23
C ASP A 229 -18.83 -2.85 2.19
N VAL A 230 -19.20 -2.47 0.98
CA VAL A 230 -19.35 -3.40 -0.15
C VAL A 230 -18.64 -2.86 -1.38
N GLY A 231 -18.14 -3.78 -2.19
CA GLY A 231 -17.70 -3.52 -3.55
C GLY A 231 -18.76 -3.92 -4.57
N MET A 232 -18.41 -3.84 -5.84
CA MET A 232 -19.26 -4.31 -6.93
C MET A 232 -18.43 -4.82 -8.11
N GLU A 233 -19.03 -5.68 -8.92
CA GLU A 233 -18.46 -6.16 -10.16
C GLU A 233 -18.06 -5.00 -11.12
N PRO A 234 -16.93 -5.13 -11.84
CA PRO A 234 -15.99 -6.24 -11.88
C PRO A 234 -14.82 -6.14 -10.87
N LEU A 235 -14.89 -5.28 -9.84
CA LEU A 235 -13.82 -5.02 -8.86
C LEU A 235 -14.08 -5.62 -7.47
N SER A 236 -15.16 -6.39 -7.30
CA SER A 236 -15.40 -7.17 -6.08
C SER A 236 -14.48 -8.39 -5.97
N TRP A 237 -14.37 -8.93 -4.75
CA TRP A 237 -13.56 -10.11 -4.39
C TRP A 237 -12.03 -9.89 -4.43
N GLY A 238 -11.28 -10.94 -4.19
CA GLY A 238 -9.83 -10.88 -4.16
C GLY A 238 -9.29 -9.82 -3.20
N THR A 239 -8.46 -8.90 -3.71
CA THR A 239 -7.95 -7.77 -2.92
C THR A 239 -9.01 -6.69 -2.64
N GLY A 240 -10.16 -6.73 -3.32
CA GLY A 240 -11.30 -5.86 -3.10
C GLY A 240 -12.21 -6.34 -1.98
N HIS A 241 -13.47 -5.95 -2.05
CA HIS A 241 -14.49 -6.19 -1.01
C HIS A 241 -15.52 -7.23 -1.46
N ALA A 242 -16.36 -7.69 -0.52
CA ALA A 242 -17.50 -8.54 -0.86
C ALA A 242 -18.43 -7.81 -1.84
N ASP A 243 -19.00 -8.56 -2.77
CA ASP A 243 -19.95 -8.01 -3.73
C ASP A 243 -21.29 -7.67 -3.08
N LEU A 244 -21.82 -6.50 -3.43
CA LEU A 244 -23.09 -5.97 -2.95
C LEU A 244 -24.24 -6.98 -3.08
N ILE A 245 -24.37 -7.66 -4.25
CA ILE A 245 -25.48 -8.59 -4.51
C ILE A 245 -25.39 -9.80 -3.57
N SER A 246 -24.17 -10.35 -3.42
CA SER A 246 -23.94 -11.50 -2.54
C SER A 246 -24.20 -11.16 -1.07
N VAL A 247 -23.77 -9.97 -0.63
CA VAL A 247 -23.99 -9.49 0.74
C VAL A 247 -25.48 -9.27 0.99
N GLN A 248 -26.21 -8.64 0.05
CA GLN A 248 -27.65 -8.43 0.16
C GLN A 248 -28.39 -9.76 0.28
N ALA A 249 -28.10 -10.72 -0.62
CA ALA A 249 -28.76 -12.03 -0.61
C ALA A 249 -28.54 -12.78 0.71
N MET A 250 -27.29 -12.81 1.20
CA MET A 250 -26.93 -13.45 2.47
C MET A 250 -27.67 -12.80 3.67
N LEU A 251 -27.69 -11.46 3.74
CA LEU A 251 -28.32 -10.76 4.86
C LEU A 251 -29.84 -10.88 4.83
N LYS A 252 -30.47 -10.90 3.64
CA LYS A 252 -31.92 -11.20 3.51
C LYS A 252 -32.25 -12.60 4.00
N ASP A 253 -31.48 -13.62 3.60
CA ASP A 253 -31.68 -15.00 4.07
C ASP A 253 -31.50 -15.11 5.58
N ALA A 254 -30.58 -14.34 6.17
CA ALA A 254 -30.37 -14.26 7.60
C ALA A 254 -31.44 -13.44 8.38
N GLY A 255 -32.46 -12.91 7.72
CA GLY A 255 -33.57 -12.17 8.31
C GLY A 255 -33.29 -10.70 8.62
N PHE A 256 -32.31 -10.08 7.98
CA PHE A 256 -32.09 -8.65 8.10
C PHE A 256 -32.90 -7.86 7.07
N LYS A 257 -33.35 -6.67 7.49
CA LYS A 257 -33.88 -5.67 6.56
C LYS A 257 -32.68 -4.95 5.90
N VAL A 258 -32.56 -5.08 4.60
CA VAL A 258 -31.52 -4.44 3.78
C VAL A 258 -32.16 -3.70 2.60
N PRO A 259 -31.51 -2.65 2.06
CA PRO A 259 -32.00 -1.91 0.90
C PRO A 259 -32.19 -2.80 -0.33
N GLU A 260 -33.21 -2.50 -1.14
CA GLU A 260 -33.38 -3.10 -2.47
C GLU A 260 -32.40 -2.48 -3.45
N ILE A 261 -31.94 -3.28 -4.42
CA ILE A 261 -31.00 -2.85 -5.46
C ILE A 261 -31.75 -2.69 -6.77
N ASN A 262 -31.69 -1.51 -7.38
CA ASN A 262 -32.09 -1.36 -8.77
C ASN A 262 -31.06 -2.07 -9.67
N MET A 263 -31.39 -3.27 -10.14
CA MET A 263 -30.50 -4.11 -10.92
C MET A 263 -30.16 -3.53 -12.31
N GLU A 264 -31.05 -2.74 -12.90
CA GLU A 264 -30.79 -2.06 -14.18
C GLU A 264 -29.67 -1.01 -14.00
N ALA A 265 -29.79 -0.20 -12.95
CA ALA A 265 -28.77 0.77 -12.58
C ALA A 265 -27.45 0.09 -12.17
N TYR A 266 -27.50 -1.05 -11.45
CA TYR A 266 -26.33 -1.85 -11.13
C TYR A 266 -25.57 -2.28 -12.40
N MET A 267 -26.27 -2.83 -13.39
CA MET A 267 -25.66 -3.26 -14.64
C MET A 267 -25.08 -2.09 -15.44
N LYS A 268 -25.71 -0.93 -15.37
CA LYS A 268 -25.20 0.31 -15.98
C LYS A 268 -23.88 0.75 -15.33
N VAL A 269 -23.82 0.78 -13.97
CA VAL A 269 -22.57 1.11 -13.24
C VAL A 269 -21.48 0.10 -13.57
N ARG A 270 -21.80 -1.21 -13.54
CA ARG A 270 -20.87 -2.28 -13.89
C ARG A 270 -20.26 -2.11 -15.27
N SER A 271 -21.08 -1.75 -16.26
CA SER A 271 -20.62 -1.48 -17.63
C SER A 271 -19.72 -0.26 -17.71
N MET A 272 -20.03 0.81 -16.97
CA MET A 272 -19.17 2.00 -16.90
C MET A 272 -17.82 1.68 -16.23
N ILE A 273 -17.80 0.89 -15.14
CA ILE A 273 -16.56 0.45 -14.51
C ILE A 273 -15.71 -0.33 -15.50
N GLN A 274 -16.31 -1.23 -16.32
CA GLN A 274 -15.60 -1.95 -17.35
C GLN A 274 -15.05 -1.00 -18.43
N GLU A 275 -15.83 0.00 -18.87
CA GLU A 275 -15.37 1.04 -19.80
C GLU A 275 -14.14 1.77 -19.26
N PHE A 276 -14.13 2.12 -17.96
CA PHE A 276 -12.98 2.79 -17.33
C PHE A 276 -11.74 1.88 -17.23
N MET A 277 -11.95 0.59 -17.05
CA MET A 277 -10.86 -0.40 -17.11
C MET A 277 -10.30 -0.52 -18.53
N ASP A 278 -11.15 -0.54 -19.53
CA ASP A 278 -10.76 -0.67 -20.94
C ASP A 278 -10.05 0.58 -21.47
N ASP A 279 -10.39 1.77 -20.92
CA ASP A 279 -9.70 3.01 -21.25
C ASP A 279 -8.22 2.93 -20.82
N PHE A 280 -7.91 2.86 -19.52
CA PHE A 280 -6.52 2.75 -19.08
C PHE A 280 -6.35 2.06 -17.71
N LEU A 281 -7.37 2.05 -16.87
CA LEU A 281 -7.21 1.57 -15.49
C LEU A 281 -6.86 0.08 -15.43
N GLY A 282 -7.39 -0.72 -16.34
CA GLY A 282 -7.07 -2.13 -16.46
C GLY A 282 -5.61 -2.45 -16.78
N LEU A 283 -4.85 -1.48 -17.31
CA LEU A 283 -3.40 -1.62 -17.51
C LEU A 283 -2.61 -1.72 -16.20
N TYR A 284 -3.22 -1.32 -15.10
CA TYR A 284 -2.62 -1.26 -13.76
C TYR A 284 -3.23 -2.28 -12.79
N ILE A 285 -4.18 -3.09 -13.25
CA ILE A 285 -4.85 -4.13 -12.46
C ILE A 285 -4.30 -5.50 -12.83
N SER A 286 -3.62 -6.15 -11.88
CA SER A 286 -3.19 -7.53 -12.08
C SER A 286 -4.40 -8.47 -12.00
N PRO A 287 -4.57 -9.43 -12.94
CA PRO A 287 -5.61 -10.45 -12.82
C PRO A 287 -5.52 -11.26 -11.51
N LYS A 288 -4.32 -11.43 -10.95
CA LYS A 288 -4.08 -12.10 -9.67
C LYS A 288 -4.76 -11.40 -8.49
N ASN A 289 -4.97 -10.08 -8.57
CA ASN A 289 -5.64 -9.31 -7.52
C ASN A 289 -7.14 -9.63 -7.39
N ARG A 290 -7.71 -10.30 -8.38
CA ARG A 290 -9.12 -10.75 -8.35
C ARG A 290 -9.30 -12.15 -7.78
N LEU A 291 -8.21 -12.82 -7.41
CA LEU A 291 -8.21 -14.16 -6.84
C LEU A 291 -8.15 -14.10 -5.32
N MET A 292 -8.90 -14.98 -4.67
CA MET A 292 -8.74 -15.22 -3.23
C MET A 292 -7.50 -16.06 -2.98
N ASN A 293 -6.80 -15.79 -1.87
CA ASN A 293 -5.60 -16.50 -1.47
C ASN A 293 -5.58 -16.75 0.04
N SER A 294 -5.89 -17.98 0.44
CA SER A 294 -5.92 -18.38 1.85
C SER A 294 -4.55 -18.37 2.54
N LEU A 295 -3.44 -18.36 1.79
CA LEU A 295 -2.10 -18.25 2.36
C LEU A 295 -1.88 -16.92 3.08
N LEU A 296 -2.67 -15.88 2.78
CA LEU A 296 -2.66 -14.60 3.50
C LEU A 296 -3.01 -14.72 4.98
N ILE A 297 -3.71 -15.78 5.37
CA ILE A 297 -4.14 -16.01 6.76
C ILE A 297 -2.93 -16.21 7.69
N ALA A 298 -1.92 -16.94 7.23
CA ALA A 298 -0.77 -17.30 8.06
C ALA A 298 0.10 -16.08 8.46
N PRO A 299 0.58 -15.24 7.51
CA PRO A 299 1.36 -14.05 7.84
C PRO A 299 0.49 -12.85 8.23
N GLY A 300 -0.84 -12.89 7.99
CA GLY A 300 -1.76 -11.78 8.25
C GLY A 300 -1.51 -10.52 7.42
N LEU A 301 -0.88 -10.64 6.26
CA LEU A 301 -0.55 -9.52 5.39
C LEU A 301 -1.77 -9.05 4.56
N PRO A 302 -1.92 -7.74 4.30
CA PRO A 302 -3.00 -7.22 3.47
C PRO A 302 -3.00 -7.80 2.06
N GLY A 303 -4.18 -8.12 1.53
CA GLY A 303 -4.35 -8.71 0.19
C GLY A 303 -3.72 -7.89 -0.93
N GLY A 304 -3.85 -6.56 -0.88
CA GLY A 304 -3.23 -5.64 -1.83
C GLY A 304 -1.69 -5.67 -1.85
N MET A 305 -1.06 -6.25 -0.83
CA MET A 305 0.40 -6.46 -0.80
C MET A 305 0.86 -7.71 -1.57
N MET A 306 -0.04 -8.66 -1.88
CA MET A 306 0.37 -9.91 -2.55
C MET A 306 1.00 -9.66 -3.91
N GLY A 307 0.46 -8.75 -4.71
CA GLY A 307 1.04 -8.39 -6.01
C GLY A 307 2.46 -7.85 -5.89
N SER A 308 2.69 -6.94 -4.93
CA SER A 308 4.03 -6.41 -4.66
C SER A 308 4.95 -7.47 -4.02
N LEU A 309 4.41 -8.33 -3.15
CA LEU A 309 5.17 -9.42 -2.54
C LEU A 309 5.69 -10.40 -3.59
N MET A 310 4.85 -10.81 -4.55
CA MET A 310 5.27 -11.74 -5.60
C MET A 310 6.34 -11.14 -6.52
N ALA A 311 6.23 -9.84 -6.85
CA ALA A 311 7.26 -9.12 -7.62
C ALA A 311 8.57 -9.00 -6.82
N ASP A 312 8.49 -8.68 -5.53
CA ASP A 312 9.65 -8.63 -4.64
C ASP A 312 10.31 -10.03 -4.50
N LEU A 313 9.51 -11.10 -4.44
CA LEU A 313 10.02 -12.48 -4.40
C LEU A 313 10.78 -12.84 -5.68
N GLU A 314 10.26 -12.51 -6.86
CA GLU A 314 10.92 -12.78 -8.14
C GLU A 314 12.28 -12.09 -8.21
N THR A 315 12.33 -10.79 -7.90
CA THR A 315 13.56 -9.99 -7.91
C THR A 315 14.59 -10.51 -6.90
N ASN A 316 14.16 -10.77 -5.66
CA ASN A 316 15.08 -11.24 -4.62
C ASN A 316 15.54 -12.68 -4.85
N LEU A 317 14.69 -13.53 -5.41
CA LEU A 317 15.04 -14.91 -5.80
C LEU A 317 16.14 -14.93 -6.86
N GLU A 318 16.04 -14.05 -7.85
CA GLU A 318 17.07 -13.90 -8.88
C GLU A 318 18.42 -13.49 -8.26
N SER A 319 18.42 -12.49 -7.35
CA SER A 319 19.59 -12.06 -6.61
C SER A 319 20.21 -13.19 -5.77
N ILE A 320 19.38 -13.93 -5.04
CA ILE A 320 19.82 -15.10 -4.23
C ILE A 320 20.43 -16.17 -5.14
N ASN A 321 19.79 -16.50 -6.25
CA ASN A 321 20.25 -17.54 -7.16
C ASN A 321 21.51 -17.13 -7.92
N LYS A 322 21.70 -15.87 -8.29
CA LYS A 322 22.99 -15.34 -8.79
C LYS A 322 24.12 -15.52 -7.77
N TYR A 323 23.85 -15.27 -6.48
CA TYR A 323 24.82 -15.50 -5.41
C TYR A 323 25.16 -16.99 -5.23
N LYS A 324 24.14 -17.87 -5.27
CA LYS A 324 24.30 -19.31 -5.15
C LYS A 324 25.07 -19.91 -6.34
N ALA A 325 24.80 -19.45 -7.57
CA ALA A 325 25.50 -19.87 -8.78
C ALA A 325 27.01 -19.62 -8.69
N LYS A 326 27.43 -18.43 -8.19
CA LYS A 326 28.86 -18.08 -8.00
C LYS A 326 29.58 -18.99 -6.99
N ARG A 327 28.85 -19.81 -6.23
CA ARG A 327 29.37 -20.68 -5.16
C ARG A 327 29.05 -22.16 -5.36
N ASN A 328 28.51 -22.51 -6.53
CA ASN A 328 28.05 -23.87 -6.84
C ASN A 328 27.05 -24.43 -5.80
N LEU A 329 26.19 -23.57 -5.26
CA LEU A 329 25.13 -23.96 -4.33
C LEU A 329 23.82 -24.24 -5.08
N PRO A 330 22.96 -25.14 -4.58
CA PRO A 330 21.65 -25.41 -5.18
C PRO A 330 20.81 -24.15 -5.30
N PHE A 331 20.11 -23.99 -6.43
CA PHE A 331 19.17 -22.89 -6.61
C PHE A 331 17.98 -23.04 -5.68
N MET A 332 17.46 -21.91 -5.25
CA MET A 332 16.23 -21.81 -4.46
C MET A 332 15.03 -21.65 -5.38
N THR A 333 13.93 -22.29 -5.07
CA THR A 333 12.63 -22.07 -5.73
C THR A 333 11.88 -20.91 -5.12
N GLN A 334 10.85 -20.42 -5.82
CA GLN A 334 10.00 -19.33 -5.32
C GLN A 334 9.21 -19.76 -4.06
N ASP A 335 8.73 -21.00 -4.02
CA ASP A 335 8.00 -21.55 -2.87
C ASP A 335 8.91 -21.69 -1.64
N GLU A 336 10.16 -22.13 -1.81
CA GLU A 336 11.14 -22.18 -0.72
C GLU A 336 11.43 -20.78 -0.15
N LEU A 337 11.56 -19.76 -1.02
CA LEU A 337 11.76 -18.38 -0.57
C LEU A 337 10.51 -17.86 0.15
N LEU A 338 9.32 -18.16 -0.35
CA LEU A 338 8.05 -17.78 0.29
C LEU A 338 7.90 -18.40 1.68
N ILE A 339 8.20 -19.69 1.83
CA ILE A 339 8.19 -20.38 3.14
C ILE A 339 9.18 -19.72 4.11
N LYS A 340 10.41 -19.45 3.65
CA LYS A 340 11.43 -18.78 4.48
C LYS A 340 10.97 -17.39 4.91
N LEU A 341 10.36 -16.64 4.00
CA LEU A 341 9.83 -15.32 4.30
C LEU A 341 8.70 -15.38 5.34
N PHE A 342 7.76 -16.29 5.20
CA PHE A 342 6.66 -16.43 6.17
C PHE A 342 7.15 -16.83 7.55
N ASN A 343 8.11 -17.75 7.62
CA ASN A 343 8.76 -18.12 8.87
C ASN A 343 9.50 -16.93 9.49
N GLU A 344 10.16 -16.13 8.67
CA GLU A 344 10.90 -14.96 9.16
C GLU A 344 9.94 -13.82 9.56
N VAL A 345 8.80 -13.62 8.89
CA VAL A 345 7.74 -12.71 9.35
C VAL A 345 7.24 -13.14 10.73
N ALA A 346 6.98 -14.43 10.94
CA ALA A 346 6.56 -14.97 12.22
C ALA A 346 7.64 -14.81 13.31
N TYR A 347 8.92 -14.79 12.94
CA TYR A 347 10.04 -14.53 13.86
C TYR A 347 10.19 -13.03 14.18
N VAL A 348 10.13 -12.17 13.17
CA VAL A 348 10.36 -10.72 13.27
C VAL A 348 9.21 -10.02 14.00
N TRP A 349 7.98 -10.31 13.62
CA TRP A 349 6.79 -9.57 14.05
C TRP A 349 6.64 -9.44 15.58
N PRO A 350 6.72 -10.53 16.37
CA PRO A 350 6.70 -10.40 17.83
C PRO A 350 7.87 -9.59 18.40
N ARG A 351 9.05 -9.68 17.77
CA ARG A 351 10.28 -9.03 18.24
C ARG A 351 10.29 -7.53 18.04
N VAL A 352 9.55 -7.05 17.06
CA VAL A 352 9.35 -5.61 16.84
C VAL A 352 8.05 -5.08 17.48
N GLY A 353 7.49 -5.78 18.47
CA GLY A 353 6.37 -5.30 19.29
C GLY A 353 5.00 -5.46 18.66
N TYR A 354 4.79 -6.41 17.77
CA TYR A 354 3.50 -6.71 17.14
C TYR A 354 2.79 -5.52 16.50
N PRO A 355 3.44 -4.67 15.67
CA PRO A 355 2.71 -3.63 14.97
C PRO A 355 1.56 -4.28 14.15
N PRO A 356 0.36 -3.68 14.12
CA PRO A 356 -0.71 -4.21 13.28
C PRO A 356 -0.23 -4.35 11.84
N LEU A 357 -0.57 -5.47 11.20
CA LEU A 357 -0.14 -5.75 9.83
C LEU A 357 -1.03 -4.99 8.82
N VAL A 358 -1.03 -3.68 8.93
CA VAL A 358 -1.68 -2.73 8.04
C VAL A 358 -0.65 -1.75 7.49
N THR A 359 -0.95 -1.09 6.37
CA THR A 359 -0.07 -0.12 5.73
C THR A 359 0.19 1.10 6.64
N PRO A 360 1.46 1.57 6.80
CA PRO A 360 2.70 1.10 6.17
C PRO A 360 3.40 -0.05 6.91
N PHE A 361 3.02 -0.36 8.15
CA PHE A 361 3.77 -1.23 9.07
C PHE A 361 3.84 -2.68 8.61
N SER A 362 2.83 -3.18 7.91
CA SER A 362 2.91 -4.50 7.24
C SER A 362 4.06 -4.57 6.23
N GLN A 363 4.32 -3.47 5.50
CA GLN A 363 5.46 -3.40 4.58
C GLN A 363 6.78 -3.41 5.35
N TYR A 364 6.85 -2.69 6.48
CA TYR A 364 8.06 -2.63 7.31
C TYR A 364 8.43 -4.02 7.86
N VAL A 365 7.46 -4.74 8.42
CA VAL A 365 7.68 -6.11 8.93
C VAL A 365 8.09 -7.06 7.80
N LYS A 366 7.40 -7.03 6.65
CA LYS A 366 7.74 -7.83 5.47
C LYS A 366 9.14 -7.51 4.95
N ASN A 367 9.46 -6.23 4.81
CA ASN A 367 10.77 -5.80 4.29
C ASN A 367 11.89 -6.23 5.22
N LEU A 368 11.71 -6.04 6.52
CA LEU A 368 12.70 -6.45 7.51
C LEU A 368 12.91 -7.98 7.51
N ALA A 369 11.83 -8.74 7.41
CA ALA A 369 11.89 -10.20 7.27
C ALA A 369 12.62 -10.62 5.98
N MET A 370 12.32 -9.99 4.84
CA MET A 370 13.00 -10.28 3.58
C MET A 370 14.50 -9.96 3.65
N MET A 371 14.86 -8.84 4.26
CA MET A 371 16.27 -8.47 4.44
C MET A 371 17.02 -9.48 5.30
N ASN A 372 16.39 -9.97 6.37
CA ASN A 372 16.95 -11.03 7.19
C ASN A 372 17.14 -12.33 6.39
N VAL A 373 16.14 -12.75 5.62
CA VAL A 373 16.24 -13.93 4.75
C VAL A 373 17.39 -13.78 3.77
N MET A 374 17.50 -12.65 3.08
CA MET A 374 18.59 -12.40 2.15
C MET A 374 19.97 -12.38 2.82
N ALA A 375 20.07 -11.83 4.03
CA ALA A 375 21.30 -11.83 4.82
C ALA A 375 21.71 -13.26 5.19
N MET A 376 20.77 -14.06 5.72
CA MET A 376 21.01 -15.45 6.11
C MET A 376 21.40 -16.34 4.92
N GLU A 377 20.78 -16.17 3.76
CA GLU A 377 21.15 -16.89 2.53
C GLU A 377 22.56 -16.54 2.04
N LYS A 378 23.10 -15.40 2.45
CA LYS A 378 24.48 -14.95 2.20
C LYS A 378 25.43 -15.26 3.36
N GLY A 379 25.01 -16.05 4.36
CA GLY A 379 25.81 -16.42 5.54
C GLY A 379 26.02 -15.27 6.53
N LYS A 380 25.17 -14.24 6.51
CA LYS A 380 25.19 -13.14 7.46
C LYS A 380 24.10 -13.31 8.54
N GLU A 381 24.24 -12.60 9.62
CA GLU A 381 23.25 -12.63 10.73
C GLU A 381 22.02 -11.77 10.43
N ARG A 382 20.93 -12.02 11.20
CA ARG A 382 19.72 -11.17 11.22
C ARG A 382 20.05 -9.76 11.70
N TRP A 383 19.13 -8.85 11.38
CA TRP A 383 19.20 -7.46 11.87
C TRP A 383 20.40 -6.65 11.35
N GLY A 384 21.15 -7.15 10.38
CA GLY A 384 22.30 -6.47 9.81
C GLY A 384 21.98 -5.09 9.25
N MET A 385 20.78 -4.95 8.65
CA MET A 385 20.26 -3.68 8.13
C MET A 385 18.80 -3.50 8.55
N ILE A 386 18.50 -2.35 9.17
CA ILE A 386 17.14 -1.90 9.48
C ILE A 386 17.02 -0.49 8.90
N ALA A 387 16.07 -0.28 7.98
CA ALA A 387 15.85 1.02 7.36
C ALA A 387 15.38 2.07 8.39
N ASP A 388 15.66 3.34 8.15
CA ASP A 388 15.37 4.40 9.10
C ASP A 388 13.86 4.55 9.39
N ASP A 389 12.99 4.35 8.38
CA ASP A 389 11.53 4.37 8.59
C ASP A 389 11.06 3.22 9.51
N ILE A 390 11.75 2.07 9.45
CA ILE A 390 11.49 0.93 10.35
C ILE A 390 12.02 1.26 11.76
N TRP A 391 13.18 1.90 11.85
CA TRP A 391 13.70 2.40 13.12
C TRP A 391 12.76 3.43 13.75
N ASP A 392 12.20 4.36 12.99
CA ASP A 392 11.25 5.34 13.51
C ASP A 392 9.99 4.69 14.10
N MET A 393 9.51 3.58 13.51
CA MET A 393 8.47 2.76 14.11
C MET A 393 8.95 2.10 15.42
N ILE A 394 10.11 1.43 15.41
CA ILE A 394 10.67 0.71 16.57
C ILE A 394 10.93 1.66 17.73
N LEU A 395 11.46 2.85 17.44
CA LEU A 395 11.82 3.86 18.43
C LEU A 395 10.63 4.64 19.00
N GLY A 396 9.41 4.41 18.51
CA GLY A 396 8.19 5.04 19.01
C GLY A 396 7.86 6.40 18.40
N LYS A 397 8.62 6.89 17.43
CA LYS A 397 8.37 8.19 16.79
C LYS A 397 7.08 8.25 15.96
N ALA A 398 6.65 7.10 15.43
CA ALA A 398 5.38 6.98 14.70
C ALA A 398 4.17 6.66 15.61
N GLY A 399 4.43 6.36 16.87
CA GLY A 399 3.44 5.94 17.85
C GLY A 399 3.93 4.78 18.73
N ARG A 400 3.16 4.46 19.75
CA ARG A 400 3.47 3.34 20.65
C ARG A 400 3.15 2.01 19.99
N LEU A 401 4.11 1.08 20.05
CA LEU A 401 3.90 -0.30 19.63
C LEU A 401 2.93 -1.02 20.59
N PRO A 402 2.05 -1.90 20.08
CA PRO A 402 1.12 -2.65 20.94
C PRO A 402 1.80 -3.58 21.93
N GLY A 403 2.91 -4.19 21.53
CA GLY A 403 3.68 -5.14 22.33
C GLY A 403 5.07 -4.64 22.70
N LYS A 404 5.77 -5.46 23.49
CA LYS A 404 7.16 -5.16 23.92
C LYS A 404 8.14 -5.54 22.81
N LEU A 405 9.20 -4.75 22.68
CA LEU A 405 10.36 -5.09 21.85
C LEU A 405 11.16 -6.23 22.46
N ALA A 406 11.76 -7.07 21.61
CA ALA A 406 12.69 -8.08 22.06
C ALA A 406 14.01 -7.45 22.54
N PRO A 407 14.72 -8.08 23.52
CA PRO A 407 15.97 -7.54 24.06
C PRO A 407 17.02 -7.26 22.98
N GLU A 408 17.17 -8.14 22.00
CA GLU A 408 18.15 -7.98 20.91
C GLU A 408 17.91 -6.73 20.05
N ILE A 409 16.66 -6.27 19.94
CA ILE A 409 16.32 -5.03 19.20
C ILE A 409 16.68 -3.81 20.03
N ILE A 410 16.44 -3.87 21.35
CA ILE A 410 16.80 -2.80 22.30
C ILE A 410 18.32 -2.63 22.33
N GLU A 411 19.05 -3.73 22.54
CA GLU A 411 20.52 -3.75 22.56
C GLU A 411 21.12 -3.23 21.23
N LYS A 412 20.50 -3.56 20.10
CA LYS A 412 20.94 -3.04 18.82
C LYS A 412 20.71 -1.53 18.70
N ALA A 413 19.55 -1.03 19.15
CA ALA A 413 19.28 0.41 19.18
C ALA A 413 20.31 1.15 20.03
N GLU A 414 20.64 0.62 21.21
CA GLU A 414 21.67 1.19 22.11
C GLU A 414 23.06 1.20 21.47
N ARG A 415 23.48 0.09 20.84
CA ARG A 415 24.77 0.01 20.12
C ARG A 415 24.88 1.01 18.96
N GLU A 416 23.76 1.31 18.29
CA GLU A 416 23.71 2.28 17.21
C GLU A 416 23.47 3.71 17.70
N GLY A 417 23.42 3.95 19.03
CA GLY A 417 23.21 5.26 19.63
C GLY A 417 21.82 5.84 19.36
N ARG A 418 20.84 5.00 19.05
CA ARG A 418 19.47 5.41 18.76
C ARG A 418 18.70 5.65 20.06
N LYS A 419 17.85 6.66 20.06
CA LYS A 419 17.06 7.06 21.25
C LYS A 419 15.60 6.71 21.06
N PHE A 420 15.04 6.03 22.05
CA PHE A 420 13.60 5.78 22.14
C PHE A 420 12.85 7.07 22.45
N PHE A 421 11.65 7.16 21.90
CA PHE A 421 10.74 8.27 22.08
C PHE A 421 9.40 7.77 22.65
N ASP A 422 8.98 8.28 23.81
CA ASP A 422 7.73 7.92 24.49
C ASP A 422 6.73 9.08 24.59
N GLY A 423 7.09 10.26 24.07
CA GLY A 423 6.27 11.46 24.01
C GLY A 423 5.07 11.33 23.04
N ASN A 424 4.40 12.45 22.78
CA ASN A 424 3.37 12.52 21.74
C ASN A 424 4.03 12.50 20.36
N PRO A 425 3.72 11.53 19.47
CA PRO A 425 4.33 11.45 18.14
C PRO A 425 4.21 12.73 17.32
N GLN A 426 3.13 13.51 17.48
CA GLN A 426 2.93 14.78 16.79
C GLN A 426 4.03 15.82 17.11
N ASP A 427 4.63 15.79 18.28
CA ASP A 427 5.64 16.76 18.73
C ASP A 427 6.95 16.68 17.90
N ASN A 428 7.18 15.55 17.22
CA ASN A 428 8.31 15.39 16.31
C ASN A 428 8.14 16.14 14.97
N TYR A 429 6.94 16.68 14.70
CA TYR A 429 6.57 17.26 13.41
C TYR A 429 6.01 18.68 13.59
N PRO A 430 6.89 19.69 13.70
CA PRO A 430 6.47 21.08 13.91
C PRO A 430 5.65 21.61 12.74
N ASP A 431 4.85 22.65 13.01
CA ASP A 431 3.98 23.31 12.06
C ASP A 431 4.72 23.80 10.81
N GLN A 432 4.10 23.65 9.64
CA GLN A 432 4.71 23.96 8.34
C GLN A 432 3.84 24.76 7.38
N LEU A 433 2.57 25.02 7.67
CA LEU A 433 1.70 25.74 6.73
C LEU A 433 2.25 27.11 6.34
N GLU A 434 2.80 27.86 7.29
CA GLU A 434 3.36 29.18 7.01
C GLU A 434 4.56 29.13 6.07
N LYS A 435 5.38 28.07 6.17
CA LYS A 435 6.47 27.82 5.21
C LYS A 435 5.92 27.62 3.79
N TYR A 436 4.91 26.76 3.63
CA TYR A 436 4.31 26.50 2.31
C TYR A 436 3.56 27.72 1.78
N ARG A 437 2.93 28.51 2.65
CA ARG A 437 2.29 29.78 2.29
C ARG A 437 3.29 30.77 1.68
N LYS A 438 4.46 30.92 2.27
CA LYS A 438 5.54 31.76 1.73
C LYS A 438 6.05 31.24 0.40
N MET A 439 6.28 29.92 0.28
CA MET A 439 6.72 29.29 -0.97
C MET A 439 5.70 29.48 -2.10
N MET A 440 4.39 29.41 -1.81
CA MET A 440 3.34 29.69 -2.82
C MET A 440 3.36 31.14 -3.25
N LEU A 441 3.55 32.07 -2.31
CA LEU A 441 3.64 33.50 -2.61
C LEU A 441 4.84 33.81 -3.52
N GLU A 442 6.02 33.23 -3.24
CA GLU A 442 7.22 33.35 -4.06
C GLU A 442 7.04 32.79 -5.48
N LYS A 443 6.29 31.69 -5.59
CA LYS A 443 5.96 31.05 -6.86
C LYS A 443 4.75 31.68 -7.57
N GLN A 444 4.12 32.68 -6.97
CA GLN A 444 2.88 33.31 -7.45
C GLN A 444 1.73 32.31 -7.68
N TRP A 445 1.64 31.30 -6.82
CA TRP A 445 0.58 30.33 -6.85
C TRP A 445 -0.60 30.77 -5.96
N ASP A 446 -1.81 30.61 -6.49
CA ASP A 446 -3.04 30.84 -5.73
C ASP A 446 -3.21 29.77 -4.65
N LYS A 447 -3.70 30.15 -3.48
CA LYS A 447 -3.99 29.24 -2.37
C LYS A 447 -5.32 28.49 -2.53
N GLY A 448 -6.09 28.87 -3.51
CA GLY A 448 -7.42 28.33 -3.75
C GLY A 448 -8.48 28.80 -2.75
N GLN A 449 -9.71 28.39 -2.97
CA GLN A 449 -10.82 28.59 -2.05
C GLN A 449 -10.53 27.82 -0.75
N ASP A 450 -10.76 28.44 0.42
CA ASP A 450 -10.54 27.83 1.74
C ASP A 450 -9.10 27.33 1.98
N ASP A 451 -8.09 27.93 1.33
CA ASP A 451 -6.69 27.48 1.35
C ASP A 451 -6.48 26.05 0.81
N GLU A 452 -7.35 25.55 -0.07
CA GLU A 452 -7.31 24.16 -0.56
C GLU A 452 -6.05 23.81 -1.38
N GLU A 453 -5.54 24.77 -2.17
CA GLU A 453 -4.29 24.55 -2.92
C GLU A 453 -3.07 24.61 -1.98
N LEU A 454 -3.12 25.42 -0.92
CA LEU A 454 -2.11 25.43 0.14
C LEU A 454 -2.09 24.07 0.87
N PHE A 455 -3.26 23.52 1.16
CA PHE A 455 -3.39 22.20 1.75
C PHE A 455 -2.75 21.14 0.86
N GLU A 456 -3.08 21.11 -0.44
CA GLU A 456 -2.53 20.11 -1.38
C GLU A 456 -1.01 20.20 -1.49
N TYR A 457 -0.46 21.42 -1.55
CA TYR A 457 0.98 21.63 -1.58
C TYR A 457 1.66 21.16 -0.28
N ALA A 458 1.11 21.52 0.87
CA ALA A 458 1.65 21.09 2.16
C ALA A 458 1.51 19.59 2.39
N MET A 459 0.44 18.96 1.90
CA MET A 459 0.19 17.53 2.02
C MET A 459 1.04 16.71 1.03
N HIS A 460 1.22 17.15 -0.21
CA HIS A 460 1.87 16.43 -1.30
C HIS A 460 2.91 17.26 -2.05
N PRO A 461 3.98 17.77 -1.39
CA PRO A 461 4.86 18.80 -1.98
C PRO A 461 5.42 18.42 -3.36
N ALA A 462 6.05 17.25 -3.48
CA ALA A 462 6.69 16.84 -4.72
C ALA A 462 5.68 16.56 -5.85
N GLN A 463 4.55 15.91 -5.52
CA GLN A 463 3.51 15.62 -6.50
C GLN A 463 2.81 16.90 -6.97
N TYR A 464 2.59 17.85 -6.05
CA TYR A 464 1.98 19.13 -6.37
C TYR A 464 2.88 19.98 -7.27
N GLU A 465 4.20 20.00 -7.04
CA GLU A 465 5.15 20.68 -7.93
C GLU A 465 5.19 20.04 -9.32
N ALA A 466 5.19 18.71 -9.40
CA ALA A 466 5.11 18.00 -10.65
C ALA A 466 3.79 18.27 -11.41
N TYR A 467 2.68 18.38 -10.68
CA TYR A 467 1.39 18.79 -11.21
C TYR A 467 1.42 20.21 -11.77
N LYS A 468 1.90 21.20 -10.98
CA LYS A 468 1.98 22.63 -11.38
C LYS A 468 2.89 22.87 -12.57
N SER A 469 3.95 22.07 -12.72
CA SER A 469 4.87 22.16 -13.88
C SER A 469 4.35 21.44 -15.14
N GLY A 470 3.25 20.69 -15.05
CA GLY A 470 2.73 19.85 -16.14
C GLY A 470 3.44 18.51 -16.31
N LYS A 471 4.59 18.31 -15.65
CA LYS A 471 5.41 17.08 -15.75
C LYS A 471 4.65 15.82 -15.34
N ALA A 472 3.81 15.90 -14.30
CA ALA A 472 3.01 14.75 -13.84
C ALA A 472 2.13 14.19 -14.96
N LYS A 473 1.44 15.06 -15.70
CA LYS A 473 0.59 14.66 -16.84
C LYS A 473 1.39 14.06 -17.98
N GLU A 474 2.54 14.64 -18.31
CA GLU A 474 3.42 14.12 -19.37
C GLU A 474 3.93 12.72 -19.02
N ASP A 475 4.44 12.53 -17.80
CA ASP A 475 4.95 11.25 -17.31
C ASP A 475 3.84 10.18 -17.29
N PHE A 476 2.64 10.55 -16.85
CA PHE A 476 1.47 9.65 -16.85
C PHE A 476 1.08 9.20 -18.25
N LEU A 477 0.97 10.13 -19.19
CA LEU A 477 0.60 9.80 -20.59
C LEU A 477 1.66 8.93 -21.26
N ALA A 478 2.93 9.16 -20.97
CA ALA A 478 4.05 8.34 -21.45
C ALA A 478 3.98 6.91 -20.89
N ASP A 479 3.69 6.76 -19.57
CA ASP A 479 3.53 5.43 -18.94
C ASP A 479 2.33 4.66 -19.51
N VAL A 480 1.18 5.31 -19.70
CA VAL A 480 -0.01 4.70 -20.33
C VAL A 480 0.31 4.22 -21.74
N LYS A 481 0.98 5.05 -22.54
CA LYS A 481 1.37 4.67 -23.91
C LYS A 481 2.28 3.44 -23.90
N LYS A 482 3.32 3.46 -23.08
CA LYS A 482 4.25 2.34 -22.92
C LYS A 482 3.53 1.04 -22.54
N ARG A 483 2.63 1.08 -21.57
CA ARG A 483 1.87 -0.11 -21.13
C ARG A 483 0.91 -0.63 -22.18
N ARG A 484 0.30 0.25 -22.98
CA ARG A 484 -0.52 -0.15 -24.12
C ARG A 484 0.31 -0.90 -25.16
N GLU A 485 1.49 -0.40 -25.49
CA GLU A 485 2.43 -1.04 -26.41
C GLU A 485 2.90 -2.41 -25.89
N GLU A 486 3.27 -2.50 -24.60
CA GLU A 486 3.66 -3.76 -23.95
C GLU A 486 2.52 -4.79 -24.00
N LYS A 487 1.28 -4.37 -23.73
CA LYS A 487 0.10 -5.24 -23.79
C LYS A 487 -0.20 -5.69 -25.23
N ALA A 488 -0.10 -4.81 -26.21
CA ALA A 488 -0.29 -5.15 -27.61
C ALA A 488 0.75 -6.17 -28.08
N ASN A 489 2.01 -5.96 -27.71
CA ASN A 489 3.10 -6.89 -28.05
C ASN A 489 2.94 -8.25 -27.35
N ALA A 490 2.40 -8.29 -26.13
CA ALA A 490 2.14 -9.54 -25.42
C ALA A 490 0.92 -10.32 -25.98
N THR A 491 -0.02 -9.63 -26.60
CA THR A 491 -1.23 -10.23 -27.23
C THR A 491 -1.06 -10.54 -28.71
N THR A 492 -0.05 -9.98 -29.37
CA THR A 492 0.32 -10.42 -30.71
C THR A 492 0.80 -11.87 -30.56
N PRO A 493 0.20 -12.86 -31.23
CA PRO A 493 0.80 -14.18 -31.28
C PRO A 493 2.24 -13.94 -31.74
N VAL A 494 3.20 -14.30 -30.94
CA VAL A 494 4.57 -14.40 -31.42
C VAL A 494 4.43 -15.39 -32.57
N GLU A 495 4.47 -14.90 -33.83
CA GLU A 495 4.90 -15.76 -34.90
C GLU A 495 6.17 -16.35 -34.33
N ALA A 496 6.11 -17.67 -34.10
CA ALA A 496 7.19 -18.36 -33.48
C ALA A 496 8.45 -18.05 -34.30
N GLU A 497 9.16 -16.97 -33.93
CA GLU A 497 10.54 -16.88 -34.34
C GLU A 497 11.11 -18.20 -33.92
N ASN A 498 11.52 -19.00 -34.89
CA ASN A 498 12.19 -20.28 -34.74
C ASN A 498 13.45 -20.09 -33.87
N LYS A 499 13.27 -19.80 -32.58
CA LYS A 499 14.36 -19.77 -31.61
C LYS A 499 14.71 -21.19 -31.23
N THR A 500 15.56 -21.77 -32.03
CA THR A 500 16.23 -23.00 -31.71
C THR A 500 17.03 -22.81 -30.40
N LYS A 501 16.62 -23.49 -29.33
CA LYS A 501 17.44 -23.56 -28.12
C LYS A 501 18.35 -24.77 -28.23
N VAL A 502 19.64 -24.57 -28.04
CA VAL A 502 20.62 -25.63 -27.95
C VAL A 502 20.89 -25.94 -26.50
N LEU A 503 20.52 -27.11 -26.07
CA LEU A 503 20.76 -27.63 -24.72
C LEU A 503 21.89 -28.66 -24.76
N THR A 504 22.77 -28.64 -23.76
CA THR A 504 23.70 -29.77 -23.54
C THR A 504 23.07 -30.64 -22.47
N VAL A 505 22.72 -31.85 -22.82
CA VAL A 505 22.12 -32.87 -21.92
C VAL A 505 23.17 -33.95 -21.67
N ASP A 506 23.52 -34.14 -20.41
CA ASP A 506 24.40 -35.27 -20.02
C ASP A 506 23.54 -36.52 -19.80
N VAL A 507 23.90 -37.58 -20.49
CA VAL A 507 23.27 -38.91 -20.31
C VAL A 507 24.37 -39.89 -19.96
N ASN A 508 24.38 -40.38 -18.73
CA ASN A 508 25.37 -41.34 -18.21
C ASN A 508 26.84 -40.88 -18.38
N GLY A 509 27.14 -39.61 -18.17
CA GLY A 509 28.49 -39.04 -18.30
C GLY A 509 28.91 -38.68 -19.72
N GLN A 510 28.02 -38.83 -20.71
CA GLN A 510 28.24 -38.35 -22.08
C GLN A 510 27.37 -37.11 -22.39
N PRO A 511 27.98 -35.99 -22.78
CA PRO A 511 27.24 -34.78 -23.14
C PRO A 511 26.68 -34.89 -24.57
N TYR A 512 25.36 -34.70 -24.69
CA TYR A 512 24.64 -34.61 -25.95
C TYR A 512 24.19 -33.16 -26.18
N ARG A 513 24.42 -32.66 -27.37
CA ARG A 513 23.93 -31.36 -27.80
C ARG A 513 22.56 -31.55 -28.44
N VAL A 514 21.51 -31.09 -27.74
CA VAL A 514 20.12 -31.21 -28.18
C VAL A 514 19.63 -29.83 -28.66
N THR A 515 19.17 -29.78 -29.91
CA THR A 515 18.55 -28.60 -30.46
C THR A 515 17.04 -28.73 -30.34
N VAL A 516 16.39 -27.85 -29.59
CA VAL A 516 14.92 -27.82 -29.40
C VAL A 516 14.36 -26.63 -30.18
N ALA A 517 13.47 -26.92 -31.13
CA ALA A 517 12.71 -25.92 -31.87
C ALA A 517 11.21 -26.08 -31.60
N TYR A 518 10.47 -24.97 -31.51
CA TYR A 518 9.02 -24.97 -31.41
C TYR A 518 8.40 -24.90 -32.82
N GLY A 519 7.57 -25.87 -33.20
CA GLY A 519 6.88 -25.96 -34.47
C GLY A 519 7.38 -27.08 -35.38
N ALA A 520 6.80 -27.21 -36.58
CA ALA A 520 7.27 -28.17 -37.59
C ALA A 520 8.59 -27.66 -38.17
N VAL A 521 9.67 -28.34 -37.90
CA VAL A 521 11.03 -28.03 -38.41
C VAL A 521 11.36 -28.97 -39.55
N ASP A 522 11.77 -28.41 -40.69
CA ASP A 522 12.32 -29.21 -41.79
C ASP A 522 13.68 -29.80 -41.34
N PRO A 523 13.84 -31.12 -41.32
CA PRO A 523 15.08 -31.77 -40.88
C PRO A 523 16.31 -31.31 -41.67
N ALA A 524 16.15 -30.77 -42.87
CA ALA A 524 17.27 -30.30 -43.72
C ALA A 524 17.90 -28.99 -43.22
N THR A 525 17.24 -28.22 -42.30
CA THR A 525 17.74 -26.94 -41.77
C THR A 525 18.56 -27.09 -40.49
N LEU A 526 18.77 -28.30 -39.99
CA LEU A 526 19.48 -28.59 -38.72
C LEU A 526 20.99 -28.80 -38.87
N THR A 527 21.59 -28.50 -40.02
CA THR A 527 23.03 -28.65 -40.21
C THR A 527 23.80 -27.41 -39.73
N ALA A 528 24.56 -27.64 -38.68
CA ALA A 528 25.80 -26.97 -38.24
C ALA A 528 25.94 -25.45 -38.45
N ALA A 529 25.68 -24.68 -37.41
CA ALA A 529 26.30 -23.39 -37.23
C ALA A 529 27.37 -23.49 -36.12
N SER A 530 28.61 -23.76 -36.52
CA SER A 530 29.77 -23.47 -35.71
C SER A 530 30.18 -22.02 -36.03
N GLY A 531 29.75 -21.08 -35.18
CA GLY A 531 30.16 -19.67 -35.24
C GLY A 531 30.51 -19.21 -33.84
N ALA A 532 31.76 -18.83 -33.63
CA ALA A 532 32.22 -18.21 -32.39
C ALA A 532 31.50 -16.86 -32.19
N VAL A 533 30.96 -16.66 -31.01
CA VAL A 533 30.38 -15.39 -30.58
C VAL A 533 31.54 -14.48 -30.18
N PRO A 534 31.62 -13.24 -30.68
CA PRO A 534 32.62 -12.28 -30.20
C PRO A 534 32.34 -11.93 -28.74
N ALA A 535 33.37 -12.01 -27.92
CA ALA A 535 33.34 -11.55 -26.53
C ALA A 535 33.03 -10.04 -26.52
N GLN A 536 31.98 -9.66 -25.80
CA GLN A 536 31.70 -8.26 -25.50
C GLN A 536 32.78 -7.71 -24.57
N ALA A 537 33.38 -6.61 -24.94
CA ALA A 537 34.48 -5.99 -24.21
C ALA A 537 34.05 -5.62 -22.79
N ALA A 538 34.83 -6.05 -21.81
CA ALA A 538 34.68 -5.63 -20.42
C ALA A 538 34.96 -4.12 -20.30
N PRO A 539 34.23 -3.40 -19.41
CA PRO A 539 34.55 -2.00 -19.12
C PRO A 539 35.96 -1.89 -18.52
N ALA A 540 36.65 -0.78 -18.85
CA ALA A 540 38.01 -0.50 -18.43
C ALA A 540 38.16 -0.56 -16.90
N PRO A 541 39.32 -0.99 -16.38
CA PRO A 541 39.54 -1.10 -14.95
C PRO A 541 39.62 0.30 -14.33
N VAL A 542 38.68 0.58 -13.44
CA VAL A 542 38.72 1.70 -12.50
C VAL A 542 39.73 1.32 -11.41
N GLY A 543 40.66 2.22 -11.09
CA GLY A 543 41.84 2.00 -10.26
C GLY A 543 41.56 1.32 -8.90
N GLU A 544 42.64 0.86 -8.25
CA GLU A 544 42.65 0.10 -6.98
C GLU A 544 41.80 0.76 -5.88
N GLY A 545 40.53 0.38 -5.80
CA GLY A 545 39.57 0.78 -4.77
C GLY A 545 38.83 -0.44 -4.23
N LYS A 546 38.27 -0.33 -3.02
CA LYS A 546 37.38 -1.36 -2.47
C LYS A 546 35.95 -1.00 -2.85
N ASP A 547 35.25 -1.92 -3.51
CA ASP A 547 33.86 -1.74 -3.87
C ASP A 547 32.98 -1.78 -2.61
N VAL A 548 32.11 -0.78 -2.47
CA VAL A 548 30.98 -0.82 -1.55
C VAL A 548 29.74 -1.24 -2.34
N LEU A 549 29.35 -2.49 -2.17
CA LEU A 549 28.21 -3.07 -2.91
C LEU A 549 26.91 -2.92 -2.13
N SER A 550 25.85 -2.54 -2.84
CA SER A 550 24.51 -2.60 -2.25
C SER A 550 24.16 -4.06 -1.89
N PRO A 551 23.71 -4.34 -0.67
CA PRO A 551 23.20 -5.67 -0.30
C PRO A 551 21.83 -6.00 -0.94
N LEU A 552 21.18 -5.01 -1.56
CA LEU A 552 19.84 -5.07 -2.14
C LEU A 552 19.88 -4.63 -3.60
N GLU A 553 19.05 -5.25 -4.42
CA GLU A 553 18.70 -4.73 -5.75
C GLU A 553 17.54 -3.75 -5.61
N GLY A 554 17.60 -2.62 -6.31
CA GLY A 554 16.59 -1.57 -6.25
C GLY A 554 17.00 -0.34 -7.05
N LYS A 555 16.19 0.72 -6.98
CA LYS A 555 16.50 1.98 -7.63
C LYS A 555 17.54 2.73 -6.81
N PHE A 556 18.61 3.17 -7.49
CA PHE A 556 19.68 3.93 -6.90
C PHE A 556 19.34 5.42 -6.78
N PHE A 557 19.64 6.03 -5.62
CA PHE A 557 19.49 7.45 -5.37
C PHE A 557 20.70 7.98 -4.59
N LEU A 558 21.21 9.13 -4.98
CA LEU A 558 22.27 9.80 -4.22
C LEU A 558 21.74 10.49 -2.96
N VAL A 559 20.48 10.87 -2.96
CA VAL A 559 19.80 11.56 -1.84
C VAL A 559 18.40 11.02 -1.66
N LYS A 560 17.90 11.03 -0.41
CA LYS A 560 16.53 10.61 -0.06
C LYS A 560 15.50 11.72 -0.30
N ASN A 561 15.92 12.97 -0.19
CA ASN A 561 15.07 14.15 -0.36
C ASN A 561 15.88 15.38 -0.84
N ALA A 562 15.18 16.44 -1.23
CA ALA A 562 15.80 17.67 -1.76
C ALA A 562 16.62 18.49 -0.72
N GLN A 563 16.62 18.09 0.56
CA GLN A 563 17.38 18.77 1.62
C GLN A 563 18.75 18.14 1.85
N GLU A 564 18.99 16.96 1.31
CA GLU A 564 20.28 16.27 1.41
C GLU A 564 21.20 16.68 0.26
N THR A 565 22.48 16.79 0.56
CA THR A 565 23.52 17.07 -0.47
C THR A 565 24.06 15.75 -1.00
N PRO A 566 24.01 15.52 -2.34
CA PRO A 566 24.53 14.29 -2.91
C PRO A 566 26.05 14.19 -2.77
N LYS A 567 26.52 13.02 -2.38
CA LYS A 567 27.96 12.69 -2.37
C LYS A 567 28.53 12.68 -3.79
N LYS A 568 29.78 13.13 -3.93
CA LYS A 568 30.45 13.28 -5.23
C LYS A 568 31.73 12.47 -5.29
N VAL A 569 32.13 12.11 -6.50
CA VAL A 569 33.49 11.55 -6.74
C VAL A 569 34.54 12.56 -6.30
N GLY A 570 35.54 12.10 -5.56
CA GLY A 570 36.56 12.93 -4.92
C GLY A 570 36.25 13.37 -3.49
N GLU A 571 35.04 13.11 -2.98
CA GLU A 571 34.66 13.47 -1.62
C GLU A 571 35.18 12.44 -0.59
N LYS A 572 35.69 12.94 0.53
CA LYS A 572 36.12 12.09 1.65
C LYS A 572 34.90 11.67 2.45
N VAL A 573 34.85 10.41 2.84
CA VAL A 573 33.83 9.81 3.70
C VAL A 573 34.47 9.05 4.85
N ASN A 574 33.86 9.10 6.02
CA ASN A 574 34.26 8.30 7.16
C ASN A 574 33.39 7.02 7.21
N LYS A 575 33.89 5.98 7.87
CA LYS A 575 33.14 4.76 8.12
C LYS A 575 31.83 5.09 8.82
N GLY A 576 30.71 4.62 8.25
CA GLY A 576 29.37 4.88 8.72
C GLY A 576 28.64 6.03 8.03
N ASP A 577 29.32 6.89 7.29
CA ASP A 577 28.68 7.96 6.51
C ASP A 577 27.73 7.36 5.45
N VAL A 578 26.56 7.97 5.26
CA VAL A 578 25.66 7.59 4.18
C VAL A 578 26.24 8.08 2.87
N ILE A 579 26.46 7.17 1.92
CA ILE A 579 27.01 7.48 0.59
C ILE A 579 25.96 7.51 -0.51
N CYS A 580 24.92 6.72 -0.38
CA CYS A 580 23.78 6.70 -1.30
C CYS A 580 22.61 5.96 -0.66
N TYR A 581 21.48 5.91 -1.37
CA TYR A 581 20.30 5.14 -1.00
C TYR A 581 19.92 4.17 -2.12
N VAL A 582 19.38 3.04 -1.73
CA VAL A 582 18.72 2.10 -2.65
C VAL A 582 17.25 1.98 -2.23
N GLU A 583 16.33 2.41 -3.09
CA GLU A 583 14.92 2.16 -2.92
C GLU A 583 14.64 0.72 -3.34
N ALA A 584 14.42 -0.12 -2.35
CA ALA A 584 13.95 -1.49 -2.52
C ALA A 584 12.66 -1.66 -1.76
N MET A 585 11.67 -2.33 -2.37
CA MET A 585 10.39 -2.65 -1.72
C MET A 585 9.66 -1.40 -1.16
N LYS A 586 9.75 -0.27 -1.88
CA LYS A 586 9.18 1.04 -1.50
C LYS A 586 9.77 1.64 -0.22
N THR A 587 10.96 1.24 0.15
CA THR A 587 11.69 1.75 1.33
C THR A 587 13.08 2.21 0.90
N TYR A 588 13.49 3.40 1.34
CA TYR A 588 14.84 3.90 1.12
C TYR A 588 15.81 3.28 2.12
N ASN A 589 16.78 2.52 1.61
CA ASN A 589 17.80 1.87 2.40
C ASN A 589 19.13 2.62 2.24
N ALA A 590 19.64 3.19 3.33
CA ALA A 590 20.89 3.92 3.33
C ALA A 590 22.08 2.96 3.17
N ILE A 591 22.89 3.17 2.16
CA ILE A 591 24.17 2.49 1.96
C ILE A 591 25.25 3.35 2.61
N ARG A 592 26.01 2.75 3.52
CA ARG A 592 27.01 3.46 4.32
C ARG A 592 28.42 3.03 3.96
N ALA A 593 29.37 3.96 4.08
CA ALA A 593 30.78 3.67 3.90
C ALA A 593 31.23 2.60 4.91
N GLU A 594 31.81 1.52 4.41
CA GLU A 594 32.38 0.45 5.26
C GLU A 594 33.76 0.81 5.81
N TYR A 595 34.42 1.78 5.20
CA TYR A 595 35.78 2.23 5.55
C TYR A 595 35.87 3.74 5.39
N ASP A 596 36.85 4.34 6.06
CA ASP A 596 37.28 5.72 5.78
C ASP A 596 37.99 5.77 4.44
N GLY A 597 37.64 6.75 3.60
CA GLY A 597 38.23 6.83 2.27
C GLY A 597 37.75 8.00 1.44
N THR A 598 38.09 7.96 0.15
CA THR A 598 37.62 8.94 -0.84
C THR A 598 36.83 8.19 -1.92
N ILE A 599 35.65 8.72 -2.31
CA ILE A 599 34.84 8.14 -3.38
C ILE A 599 35.59 8.28 -4.71
N THR A 600 35.97 7.17 -5.30
CA THR A 600 36.71 7.14 -6.58
C THR A 600 35.78 6.99 -7.78
N ALA A 601 34.65 6.31 -7.62
CA ALA A 601 33.64 6.15 -8.65
C ALA A 601 32.25 5.92 -8.03
N ILE A 602 31.23 6.27 -8.77
CA ILE A 602 29.82 5.96 -8.46
C ILE A 602 29.30 5.16 -9.66
N CYS A 603 29.15 3.84 -9.47
CA CYS A 603 28.73 2.91 -10.51
C CYS A 603 27.32 2.39 -10.14
N ALA A 604 26.28 2.94 -10.77
CA ALA A 604 24.94 2.42 -10.71
C ALA A 604 24.61 1.78 -12.07
N ASN A 605 24.29 0.49 -12.08
CA ASN A 605 23.85 -0.24 -13.28
C ASN A 605 22.32 -0.28 -13.35
#